data_14a6d7429981dac7567eaf29c272f8d2
#
_entry.id   14a6d7429981dac7567eaf29c272f8d2
#
_cell.length_a   1.000
_cell.length_b   1.000
_cell.length_c   1.000
_cell.angle_alpha   90.00
_cell.angle_beta   90.00
_cell.angle_gamma   90.00
#
_symmetry.space_group_name_H-M   'P 1'
#
loop_
_entity.id
_entity.type
_entity.pdbx_description
1 polymer ?
#
loop_
_entity_poly.entity_id
_entity_poly.type
_entity_poly.pdbx_seq_one_letter_code
_entity_poly.pdbx_strand_id
1 'polypeptide(L)'
;MKGCVDEYSECSVDEIAEKYIEGTPEVGTVGVHVDDTNRLPRTLEVITGSNNEDSTLTEGTVHYDVRFDAIAPTSAHDAASQDVIRLIINVEAQTAFNPGYPLTKRAIYYCSRMISAQHGPIFKKSEYGKIRKVYSIWVCTKPSDEFQNTLTRYSIRPEQLIGNAAEKSENYDLMSVVTICLGKPDSENYTGILKFLDVLLSSSRAATEKKKILEEEFGVAMSEELEREVLEVCNLSQGV
;
A
#
# COMPACT_ATOMS: atom_id res chain seq x y z
N MET A 1 7.28 -0.28 0.91
CA MET A 1 7.26 0.76 1.95
C MET A 1 8.40 1.76 1.78
N LYS A 2 9.68 1.39 1.84
CA LYS A 2 10.83 2.32 1.76
C LYS A 2 10.75 3.37 0.65
N GLY A 3 10.30 3.02 -0.54
CA GLY A 3 10.21 3.96 -1.67
C GLY A 3 8.87 4.69 -1.82
N CYS A 4 7.89 4.42 -0.95
CA CYS A 4 6.51 4.88 -1.13
C CYS A 4 5.93 5.58 0.09
N VAL A 5 6.48 5.34 1.27
CA VAL A 5 6.02 5.84 2.56
C VAL A 5 7.13 6.68 3.15
N ASP A 6 6.89 7.99 3.32
CA ASP A 6 7.93 8.96 3.70
C ASP A 6 8.61 8.62 5.02
N GLU A 7 7.81 8.11 5.96
CA GLU A 7 8.25 7.74 7.29
C GLU A 7 9.36 6.67 7.29
N TYR A 8 9.50 5.90 6.18
CA TYR A 8 10.51 4.83 6.06
C TYR A 8 11.63 5.14 5.06
N SER A 9 11.72 6.35 4.54
CA SER A 9 12.73 6.71 3.52
C SER A 9 14.16 6.42 3.96
N GLU A 10 14.46 6.65 5.23
CA GLU A 10 15.80 6.48 5.83
C GLU A 10 16.05 5.06 6.41
N CYS A 11 15.00 4.22 6.50
CA CYS A 11 15.13 2.89 7.07
C CYS A 11 15.69 1.88 6.07
N SER A 12 16.38 0.85 6.56
CA SER A 12 16.68 -0.33 5.74
C SER A 12 15.43 -1.20 5.54
N VAL A 13 15.46 -2.07 4.53
CA VAL A 13 14.34 -3.00 4.28
C VAL A 13 14.17 -3.97 5.45
N ASP A 14 15.28 -4.46 6.01
CA ASP A 14 15.28 -5.38 7.15
C ASP A 14 14.70 -4.72 8.39
N GLU A 15 15.09 -3.47 8.68
CA GLU A 15 14.49 -2.71 9.79
C GLU A 15 12.97 -2.54 9.63
N ILE A 16 12.50 -2.27 8.41
CA ILE A 16 11.06 -2.13 8.16
C ILE A 16 10.34 -3.44 8.43
N ALA A 17 10.88 -4.55 7.93
CA ALA A 17 10.28 -5.87 8.07
C ALA A 17 10.26 -6.35 9.52
N GLU A 18 11.37 -6.16 10.26
CA GLU A 18 11.55 -6.71 11.61
C GLU A 18 10.91 -5.85 12.71
N LYS A 19 10.91 -4.51 12.54
CA LYS A 19 10.58 -3.61 13.65
C LYS A 19 9.27 -2.84 13.47
N TYR A 20 8.85 -2.58 12.22
CA TYR A 20 7.81 -1.59 11.96
C TYR A 20 6.50 -2.15 11.39
N ILE A 21 6.44 -3.41 11.01
CA ILE A 21 5.20 -4.09 10.61
C ILE A 21 4.59 -4.74 11.85
N GLU A 22 3.36 -4.35 12.19
CA GLU A 22 2.62 -4.95 13.29
C GLU A 22 1.82 -6.17 12.81
N GLY A 23 2.11 -7.34 13.38
CA GLY A 23 1.43 -8.59 13.03
C GLY A 23 1.87 -9.17 11.69
N THR A 24 1.08 -10.10 11.18
CA THR A 24 1.26 -10.68 9.84
C THR A 24 0.33 -9.96 8.87
N PRO A 25 0.85 -9.43 7.74
CA PRO A 25 -0.01 -8.85 6.72
C PRO A 25 -1.06 -9.86 6.25
N GLU A 26 -2.33 -9.45 6.24
CA GLU A 26 -3.39 -10.27 5.66
C GLU A 26 -3.40 -10.10 4.15
N VAL A 27 -3.33 -11.22 3.44
CA VAL A 27 -3.44 -11.28 1.99
C VAL A 27 -4.86 -11.73 1.65
N GLY A 28 -5.60 -10.90 0.93
CA GLY A 28 -6.91 -11.28 0.42
C GLY A 28 -6.78 -12.39 -0.63
N THR A 29 -7.47 -13.50 -0.43
CA THR A 29 -7.50 -14.61 -1.40
C THR A 29 -8.44 -14.37 -2.57
N VAL A 30 -8.98 -13.16 -2.71
CA VAL A 30 -9.92 -12.81 -3.77
C VAL A 30 -9.14 -12.20 -4.92
N GLY A 31 -9.07 -12.92 -6.03
CA GLY A 31 -8.59 -12.42 -7.30
C GLY A 31 -9.30 -11.11 -7.67
N VAL A 32 -8.57 -10.24 -8.38
CA VAL A 32 -8.98 -8.93 -8.86
C VAL A 32 -10.32 -9.02 -9.62
N HIS A 33 -11.43 -8.98 -8.93
CA HIS A 33 -12.76 -8.92 -9.56
C HIS A 33 -13.71 -7.99 -8.82
N VAL A 34 -14.16 -6.99 -9.61
CA VAL A 34 -15.45 -6.30 -9.55
C VAL A 34 -16.05 -6.13 -8.16
N ASP A 35 -16.23 -4.88 -7.77
CA ASP A 35 -17.07 -4.46 -6.64
C ASP A 35 -18.37 -5.30 -6.55
N ASP A 36 -18.32 -6.37 -5.79
CA ASP A 36 -19.52 -7.18 -5.48
C ASP A 36 -20.23 -6.52 -4.28
N THR A 37 -20.97 -5.47 -4.58
CA THR A 37 -21.72 -4.67 -3.59
C THR A 37 -22.91 -5.40 -2.97
N ASN A 38 -23.13 -6.71 -3.24
CA ASN A 38 -24.35 -7.42 -2.90
C ASN A 38 -24.17 -8.86 -2.41
N ARG A 39 -23.30 -9.13 -1.43
CA ARG A 39 -23.36 -10.44 -0.72
C ARG A 39 -23.41 -10.27 0.79
N LEU A 40 -24.40 -10.92 1.39
CA LEU A 40 -24.62 -11.01 2.85
C LEU A 40 -23.44 -11.73 3.56
N PRO A 41 -23.08 -11.30 4.78
CA PRO A 41 -21.91 -11.80 5.49
C PRO A 41 -22.05 -13.25 5.93
N ARG A 42 -21.00 -14.05 5.72
CA ARG A 42 -20.81 -15.33 6.38
C ARG A 42 -20.00 -15.14 7.67
N THR A 43 -20.42 -15.85 8.69
CA THR A 43 -20.00 -15.86 10.08
C THR A 43 -18.48 -15.85 10.33
N LEU A 44 -18.13 -15.06 11.32
CA LEU A 44 -16.87 -14.79 12.01
C LEU A 44 -16.03 -16.02 12.36
N GLU A 45 -14.74 -15.98 12.00
CA GLU A 45 -13.66 -16.54 12.81
C GLU A 45 -12.65 -15.42 13.10
N VAL A 46 -12.30 -15.31 14.39
CA VAL A 46 -11.44 -14.23 14.90
C VAL A 46 -9.98 -14.64 14.72
N ILE A 47 -9.28 -14.00 13.82
CA ILE A 47 -7.81 -14.00 13.77
C ILE A 47 -7.36 -12.57 13.99
N THR A 48 -6.45 -12.37 14.94
CA THR A 48 -5.86 -11.07 15.29
C THR A 48 -4.86 -10.61 14.23
N GLY A 49 -5.37 -10.21 13.08
CA GLY A 49 -4.73 -9.44 12.02
C GLY A 49 -5.64 -8.28 11.65
N SER A 50 -5.15 -7.26 10.95
CA SER A 50 -6.03 -6.21 10.41
C SER A 50 -6.98 -6.85 9.40
N ASN A 51 -8.28 -6.78 9.66
CA ASN A 51 -9.30 -7.35 8.77
C ASN A 51 -9.18 -6.72 7.36
N ASN A 52 -9.07 -7.56 6.33
CA ASN A 52 -9.05 -7.15 4.94
C ASN A 52 -10.40 -6.62 4.44
N GLU A 53 -11.44 -6.73 5.24
CA GLU A 53 -12.78 -6.29 4.91
C GLU A 53 -13.16 -5.08 5.77
N ASP A 54 -13.63 -4.03 5.12
CA ASP A 54 -14.26 -2.88 5.75
C ASP A 54 -15.71 -2.80 5.29
N SER A 55 -16.63 -3.14 6.19
CA SER A 55 -18.05 -3.16 5.90
C SER A 55 -18.82 -2.18 6.78
N THR A 56 -19.71 -1.42 6.16
CA THR A 56 -20.73 -0.63 6.85
C THR A 56 -22.12 -1.13 6.48
N LEU A 57 -23.10 -0.90 7.34
CA LEU A 57 -24.49 -1.33 7.12
C LEU A 57 -25.12 -0.75 5.85
N THR A 58 -24.58 0.34 5.32
CA THR A 58 -25.16 1.11 4.20
C THR A 58 -24.28 1.20 2.96
N GLU A 59 -22.96 0.95 3.07
CA GLU A 59 -22.01 1.21 1.98
C GLU A 59 -21.39 -0.06 1.39
N GLY A 60 -21.74 -1.23 1.92
CA GLY A 60 -21.17 -2.50 1.47
C GLY A 60 -19.76 -2.76 2.01
N THR A 61 -19.14 -3.85 1.54
CA THR A 61 -17.81 -4.29 1.95
C THR A 61 -16.77 -3.83 0.93
N VAL A 62 -15.66 -3.29 1.42
CA VAL A 62 -14.46 -3.04 0.62
C VAL A 62 -13.45 -4.12 0.95
N HIS A 63 -12.94 -4.80 -0.08
CA HIS A 63 -11.90 -5.80 0.04
C HIS A 63 -10.56 -5.16 -0.33
N TYR A 64 -9.54 -5.43 0.47
CA TYR A 64 -8.16 -4.99 0.26
C TYR A 64 -7.31 -6.20 -0.10
N ASP A 65 -6.42 -6.06 -1.09
CA ASP A 65 -5.52 -7.17 -1.48
C ASP A 65 -4.54 -7.49 -0.35
N VAL A 66 -3.86 -6.47 0.18
CA VAL A 66 -2.97 -6.60 1.35
C VAL A 66 -3.18 -5.40 2.26
N ARG A 67 -3.55 -5.64 3.52
CA ARG A 67 -3.70 -4.59 4.52
C ARG A 67 -2.97 -4.95 5.81
N PHE A 68 -2.27 -3.99 6.39
CA PHE A 68 -1.57 -4.16 7.67
C PHE A 68 -1.39 -2.83 8.41
N ASP A 69 -1.19 -2.93 9.71
CA ASP A 69 -0.79 -1.84 10.58
C ASP A 69 0.74 -1.76 10.62
N ALA A 70 1.28 -0.54 10.70
CA ALA A 70 2.71 -0.32 10.77
C ALA A 70 3.03 0.83 11.74
N ILE A 71 4.23 0.80 12.31
CA ILE A 71 4.75 1.80 13.22
C ILE A 71 5.74 2.68 12.45
N ALA A 72 5.54 3.99 12.46
CA ALA A 72 6.53 4.90 11.90
C ALA A 72 7.78 4.98 12.80
N PRO A 73 8.99 5.01 12.23
CA PRO A 73 10.20 5.23 12.99
C PRO A 73 10.12 6.56 13.75
N THR A 74 10.44 6.56 15.02
CA THR A 74 10.51 7.78 15.81
C THR A 74 11.73 8.58 15.35
N SER A 75 11.51 9.79 14.81
CA SER A 75 12.63 10.67 14.49
C SER A 75 13.37 11.09 15.77
N ALA A 76 14.67 11.32 15.66
CA ALA A 76 15.48 11.75 16.81
C ALA A 76 14.98 13.06 17.46
N HIS A 77 14.16 13.83 16.77
CA HIS A 77 13.52 15.05 17.29
C HIS A 77 12.28 14.75 18.15
N ASP A 78 11.64 13.60 17.98
CA ASP A 78 10.43 13.19 18.73
C ASP A 78 10.72 12.22 19.87
N ALA A 79 11.99 11.94 20.15
CA ALA A 79 12.41 11.01 21.20
C ALA A 79 11.92 11.37 22.63
N ALA A 80 11.34 12.57 22.80
CA ALA A 80 10.71 13.00 24.06
C ALA A 80 9.22 12.66 24.16
N SER A 81 8.55 12.35 23.04
CA SER A 81 7.16 11.90 23.04
C SER A 81 7.13 10.38 23.03
N GLN A 82 6.43 9.78 24.01
CA GLN A 82 6.16 8.34 24.04
C GLN A 82 5.10 7.92 23.02
N ASP A 83 4.66 8.84 22.16
CA ASP A 83 3.60 8.60 21.21
C ASP A 83 4.17 7.94 19.92
N VAL A 84 3.87 6.67 19.79
CA VAL A 84 4.22 5.88 18.60
C VAL A 84 3.25 6.27 17.48
N ILE A 85 3.78 6.82 16.39
CA ILE A 85 2.98 7.11 15.19
C ILE A 85 2.64 5.79 14.52
N ARG A 86 1.34 5.49 14.42
CA ARG A 86 0.83 4.28 13.76
C ARG A 86 0.22 4.62 12.42
N LEU A 87 0.50 3.78 11.44
CA LEU A 87 0.03 3.89 10.06
C LEU A 87 -0.87 2.70 9.73
N ILE A 88 -1.82 2.90 8.84
CA ILE A 88 -2.58 1.82 8.21
C ILE A 88 -2.21 1.83 6.75
N ILE A 89 -1.69 0.71 6.26
CA ILE A 89 -1.18 0.60 4.88
C ILE A 89 -1.97 -0.47 4.16
N ASN A 90 -2.48 -0.14 2.98
CA ASN A 90 -2.99 -1.12 2.05
C ASN A 90 -2.18 -1.09 0.75
N VAL A 91 -2.00 -2.26 0.15
CA VAL A 91 -1.32 -2.44 -1.14
C VAL A 91 -2.26 -3.20 -2.07
N GLU A 92 -2.47 -2.66 -3.25
CA GLU A 92 -3.37 -3.18 -4.27
C GLU A 92 -2.60 -3.47 -5.56
N ALA A 93 -2.86 -4.62 -6.18
CA ALA A 93 -2.35 -4.95 -7.51
C ALA A 93 -3.44 -4.72 -8.56
N GLN A 94 -3.11 -3.97 -9.60
CA GLN A 94 -4.06 -3.60 -10.66
C GLN A 94 -3.40 -3.77 -12.04
N THR A 95 -4.10 -4.39 -12.98
CA THR A 95 -3.56 -4.57 -14.33
C THR A 95 -3.55 -3.24 -15.09
N ALA A 96 -4.67 -2.55 -15.19
CA ALA A 96 -4.82 -1.30 -15.95
C ALA A 96 -4.96 -0.08 -15.03
N PHE A 97 -4.40 1.07 -15.43
CA PHE A 97 -4.56 2.32 -14.69
C PHE A 97 -5.98 2.90 -14.79
N ASN A 98 -6.69 2.60 -15.88
CA ASN A 98 -8.08 2.97 -16.08
C ASN A 98 -8.92 1.73 -16.45
N PRO A 99 -9.33 0.91 -15.49
CA PRO A 99 -10.12 -0.31 -15.72
C PRO A 99 -11.62 -0.02 -15.93
N GLY A 100 -11.95 1.09 -16.60
CA GLY A 100 -13.32 1.60 -16.78
C GLY A 100 -13.67 2.74 -15.83
N TYR A 101 -12.79 3.08 -14.90
CA TYR A 101 -12.89 4.22 -13.97
C TYR A 101 -11.49 4.75 -13.62
N PRO A 102 -11.37 6.01 -13.13
CA PRO A 102 -10.09 6.55 -12.69
C PRO A 102 -9.60 5.86 -11.41
N LEU A 103 -8.47 5.14 -11.48
CA LEU A 103 -7.88 4.41 -10.36
C LEU A 103 -7.62 5.31 -9.14
N THR A 104 -7.14 6.53 -9.37
CA THR A 104 -6.89 7.51 -8.31
C THR A 104 -8.14 7.82 -7.48
N LYS A 105 -9.33 7.89 -8.11
CA LYS A 105 -10.59 8.09 -7.37
C LYS A 105 -10.93 6.91 -6.47
N ARG A 106 -10.73 5.68 -6.95
CA ARG A 106 -10.90 4.46 -6.14
C ARG A 106 -9.93 4.45 -4.97
N ALA A 107 -8.67 4.78 -5.20
CA ALA A 107 -7.65 4.82 -4.16
C ALA A 107 -7.94 5.87 -3.07
N ILE A 108 -8.44 7.06 -3.46
CA ILE A 108 -8.91 8.09 -2.51
C ILE A 108 -10.11 7.57 -1.72
N TYR A 109 -11.04 6.89 -2.36
CA TYR A 109 -12.19 6.28 -1.67
C TYR A 109 -11.71 5.23 -0.65
N TYR A 110 -10.74 4.40 -0.98
CA TYR A 110 -10.16 3.41 -0.06
C TYR A 110 -9.50 4.09 1.15
N CYS A 111 -8.73 5.17 0.94
CA CYS A 111 -8.21 5.96 2.07
C CYS A 111 -9.33 6.50 2.95
N SER A 112 -10.38 7.03 2.37
CA SER A 112 -11.53 7.58 3.11
C SER A 112 -12.22 6.49 3.95
N ARG A 113 -12.36 5.28 3.39
CA ARG A 113 -12.90 4.11 4.10
C ARG A 113 -12.00 3.69 5.26
N MET A 114 -10.68 3.62 5.05
CA MET A 114 -9.73 3.30 6.12
C MET A 114 -9.72 4.36 7.23
N ILE A 115 -9.93 5.64 6.93
CA ILE A 115 -10.09 6.68 7.94
C ILE A 115 -11.41 6.50 8.69
N SER A 116 -12.53 6.32 7.98
CA SER A 116 -13.85 6.15 8.56
C SER A 116 -13.94 4.92 9.46
N ALA A 117 -13.33 3.81 9.04
CA ALA A 117 -13.30 2.55 9.80
C ALA A 117 -12.55 2.64 11.14
N GLN A 118 -11.78 3.68 11.37
CA GLN A 118 -11.10 3.92 12.64
C GLN A 118 -12.06 4.37 13.75
N HIS A 119 -13.24 4.90 13.38
CA HIS A 119 -14.24 5.27 14.37
C HIS A 119 -14.82 4.03 15.06
N GLY A 120 -14.72 4.00 16.35
CA GLY A 120 -15.10 2.87 17.21
C GLY A 120 -13.88 2.07 17.69
N PRO A 121 -13.08 1.46 16.82
CA PRO A 121 -11.89 0.71 17.23
C PRO A 121 -10.75 1.60 17.74
N ILE A 122 -10.44 2.70 17.05
CA ILE A 122 -9.27 3.54 17.34
C ILE A 122 -9.64 4.81 18.09
N PHE A 123 -10.70 5.49 17.67
CA PHE A 123 -11.18 6.70 18.35
C PHE A 123 -12.70 6.67 18.54
N LYS A 124 -13.18 7.37 19.57
CA LYS A 124 -14.62 7.49 19.88
C LYS A 124 -14.96 8.94 20.19
N LYS A 125 -16.21 9.32 19.92
CA LYS A 125 -16.71 10.68 20.18
C LYS A 125 -15.81 11.73 19.48
N SER A 126 -15.23 12.65 20.23
CA SER A 126 -14.40 13.76 19.74
C SER A 126 -12.88 13.51 19.80
N GLU A 127 -12.45 12.26 19.97
CA GLU A 127 -11.03 11.92 20.08
C GLU A 127 -10.33 11.89 18.70
N TYR A 128 -10.61 12.85 17.82
CA TYR A 128 -10.07 12.90 16.45
C TYR A 128 -8.54 12.95 16.38
N GLY A 129 -7.86 13.42 17.43
CA GLY A 129 -6.39 13.37 17.51
C GLY A 129 -5.79 11.97 17.50
N LYS A 130 -6.61 10.92 17.66
CA LYS A 130 -6.16 9.52 17.57
C LYS A 130 -6.23 8.93 16.16
N ILE A 131 -6.74 9.69 15.19
CA ILE A 131 -6.82 9.22 13.81
C ILE A 131 -5.41 8.94 13.29
N ARG A 132 -5.21 7.73 12.78
CA ARG A 132 -3.96 7.29 12.17
C ARG A 132 -3.93 7.64 10.70
N LYS A 133 -2.77 8.05 10.21
CA LYS A 133 -2.53 8.25 8.78
C LYS A 133 -2.68 6.95 8.02
N VAL A 134 -3.27 7.02 6.84
CA VAL A 134 -3.51 5.88 5.96
C VAL A 134 -2.75 6.04 4.65
N TYR A 135 -2.22 4.93 4.16
CA TYR A 135 -1.61 4.82 2.84
C TYR A 135 -2.37 3.82 1.98
N SER A 136 -2.67 4.19 0.75
CA SER A 136 -3.19 3.29 -0.27
C SER A 136 -2.21 3.25 -1.45
N ILE A 137 -1.50 2.11 -1.60
CA ILE A 137 -0.43 1.91 -2.58
C ILE A 137 -0.96 1.02 -3.70
N TRP A 138 -0.91 1.49 -4.92
CA TRP A 138 -1.44 0.82 -6.10
C TRP A 138 -0.34 0.49 -7.08
N VAL A 139 -0.13 -0.80 -7.35
CA VAL A 139 0.84 -1.28 -8.34
C VAL A 139 0.09 -1.61 -9.63
N CYS A 140 0.26 -0.77 -10.65
CA CYS A 140 -0.31 -0.97 -11.97
C CYS A 140 0.70 -1.66 -12.90
N THR A 141 0.39 -2.88 -13.33
CA THR A 141 1.33 -3.70 -14.09
C THR A 141 1.31 -3.44 -15.59
N LYS A 142 0.20 -2.94 -16.14
CA LYS A 142 0.05 -2.62 -17.57
C LYS A 142 -0.64 -1.27 -17.75
N PRO A 143 0.00 -0.15 -17.34
CA PRO A 143 -0.54 1.18 -17.58
C PRO A 143 -0.45 1.54 -19.06
N SER A 144 -1.21 2.57 -19.49
CA SER A 144 -1.00 3.19 -20.80
C SER A 144 0.39 3.83 -20.89
N ASP A 145 0.89 4.01 -22.13
CA ASP A 145 2.28 4.43 -22.38
C ASP A 145 2.67 5.72 -21.65
N GLU A 146 1.74 6.67 -21.49
CA GLU A 146 1.94 7.94 -20.80
C GLU A 146 2.20 7.83 -19.28
N PHE A 147 1.77 6.70 -18.67
CA PHE A 147 1.96 6.45 -17.24
C PHE A 147 3.09 5.47 -16.93
N GLN A 148 3.70 4.86 -17.95
CA GLN A 148 4.77 3.87 -17.74
C GLN A 148 5.97 4.45 -16.99
N ASN A 149 6.55 3.63 -16.12
CA ASN A 149 7.71 3.98 -15.29
C ASN A 149 7.50 5.26 -14.47
N THR A 150 6.32 5.37 -13.85
CA THR A 150 5.99 6.50 -12.97
C THR A 150 5.68 6.05 -11.56
N LEU A 151 6.06 6.90 -10.60
CA LEU A 151 5.70 6.82 -9.20
C LEU A 151 5.09 8.16 -8.81
N THR A 152 3.79 8.18 -8.48
CA THR A 152 3.08 9.41 -8.16
C THR A 152 2.42 9.30 -6.80
N ARG A 153 2.58 10.34 -5.97
CA ARG A 153 1.90 10.49 -4.69
C ARG A 153 0.86 11.59 -4.75
N TYR A 154 -0.30 11.31 -4.18
CA TYR A 154 -1.37 12.26 -3.92
C TYR A 154 -1.56 12.38 -2.42
N SER A 155 -1.47 13.58 -1.88
CA SER A 155 -1.57 13.87 -0.45
C SER A 155 -2.30 15.18 -0.21
N ILE A 156 -2.81 15.37 0.99
CA ILE A 156 -3.42 16.63 1.42
C ILE A 156 -2.32 17.61 1.77
N ARG A 157 -2.41 18.83 1.19
CA ARG A 157 -1.50 19.92 1.52
C ARG A 157 -2.28 21.21 1.74
N PRO A 158 -1.92 22.05 2.72
CA PRO A 158 -2.58 23.31 2.93
C PRO A 158 -2.15 24.32 1.86
N GLU A 159 -3.09 25.14 1.43
CA GLU A 159 -2.87 26.33 0.62
C GLU A 159 -3.34 27.55 1.40
N GLN A 160 -2.45 28.50 1.65
CA GLN A 160 -2.75 29.73 2.39
C GLN A 160 -3.47 30.73 1.49
N LEU A 161 -4.78 30.77 1.52
CA LEU A 161 -5.57 31.67 0.67
C LEU A 161 -5.57 33.10 1.20
N ILE A 162 -5.60 33.30 2.51
CA ILE A 162 -5.51 34.59 3.19
C ILE A 162 -4.79 34.41 4.51
N GLY A 163 -3.86 35.30 4.79
CA GLY A 163 -3.09 35.24 6.02
C GLY A 163 -2.02 34.14 6.00
N ASN A 164 -1.41 33.90 7.17
CA ASN A 164 -0.38 32.87 7.32
C ASN A 164 -0.61 32.15 8.65
N ALA A 165 -1.35 31.05 8.61
CA ALA A 165 -1.58 30.17 9.75
C ALA A 165 -0.86 28.84 9.51
N ALA A 166 -0.03 28.42 10.48
CA ALA A 166 0.68 27.15 10.42
C ALA A 166 -0.06 26.13 11.27
N GLU A 167 -0.68 25.12 10.63
CA GLU A 167 -1.16 23.93 11.31
C GLU A 167 -0.07 22.84 11.24
N LYS A 168 0.00 21.97 12.24
CA LYS A 168 0.93 20.86 12.26
C LYS A 168 0.53 19.80 11.21
N SER A 169 1.53 19.24 10.50
CA SER A 169 1.31 18.25 9.46
C SER A 169 0.56 17.01 9.98
N GLU A 170 0.79 16.61 11.22
CA GLU A 170 0.11 15.49 11.88
C GLU A 170 -1.41 15.63 11.93
N ASN A 171 -1.95 16.86 11.85
CA ASN A 171 -3.37 17.16 11.91
C ASN A 171 -4.09 17.13 10.56
N TYR A 172 -3.37 17.19 9.43
CA TYR A 172 -3.97 17.23 8.10
C TYR A 172 -3.39 16.22 7.11
N ASP A 173 -2.14 15.78 7.26
CA ASP A 173 -1.51 14.79 6.37
C ASP A 173 -1.92 13.37 6.78
N LEU A 174 -3.22 13.12 6.74
CA LEU A 174 -3.84 11.89 7.24
C LEU A 174 -4.07 10.83 6.16
N MET A 175 -3.86 11.16 4.88
CA MET A 175 -4.01 10.21 3.78
C MET A 175 -3.00 10.45 2.67
N SER A 176 -2.47 9.35 2.13
CA SER A 176 -1.62 9.35 0.95
C SER A 176 -2.01 8.21 0.02
N VAL A 177 -2.25 8.53 -1.24
CA VAL A 177 -2.36 7.56 -2.32
C VAL A 177 -1.05 7.53 -3.07
N VAL A 178 -0.51 6.36 -3.32
CA VAL A 178 0.70 6.16 -4.12
C VAL A 178 0.37 5.25 -5.30
N THR A 179 0.60 5.72 -6.50
CA THR A 179 0.46 4.92 -7.72
C THR A 179 1.83 4.59 -8.28
N ILE A 180 2.10 3.31 -8.48
CA ILE A 180 3.32 2.76 -9.04
C ILE A 180 2.94 2.14 -10.38
N CYS A 181 3.29 2.79 -11.46
CA CYS A 181 2.98 2.31 -12.81
C CYS A 181 4.24 1.69 -13.41
N LEU A 182 4.23 0.37 -13.60
CA LEU A 182 5.33 -0.36 -14.19
C LEU A 182 5.41 -0.06 -15.70
N GLY A 183 6.55 -0.33 -16.31
CA GLY A 183 6.74 -0.02 -17.72
C GLY A 183 7.91 -0.77 -18.34
N LYS A 184 8.32 -0.37 -19.53
CA LYS A 184 9.38 -1.01 -20.29
C LYS A 184 10.76 -0.76 -19.69
N PRO A 185 11.69 -1.74 -19.79
CA PRO A 185 13.05 -1.65 -19.24
C PRO A 185 13.96 -0.60 -19.89
N ASP A 186 13.56 -0.02 -21.01
CA ASP A 186 14.34 0.94 -21.81
C ASP A 186 14.19 2.40 -21.36
N SER A 187 13.44 2.64 -20.29
CA SER A 187 13.23 3.99 -19.73
C SER A 187 14.33 4.37 -18.74
N GLU A 188 14.74 5.65 -18.74
CA GLU A 188 15.66 6.21 -17.74
C GLU A 188 15.12 6.07 -16.30
N ASN A 189 13.81 6.04 -16.13
CA ASN A 189 13.14 5.87 -14.84
C ASN A 189 13.03 4.40 -14.39
N TYR A 190 13.45 3.44 -15.22
CA TYR A 190 13.41 2.02 -14.89
C TYR A 190 14.50 1.64 -13.88
N THR A 191 14.35 2.13 -12.66
CA THR A 191 15.31 1.93 -11.55
C THR A 191 14.59 1.69 -10.22
N GLY A 192 15.33 1.31 -9.19
CA GLY A 192 14.82 1.20 -7.82
C GLY A 192 13.55 0.34 -7.72
N ILE A 193 12.51 0.90 -7.08
CA ILE A 193 11.25 0.17 -6.83
C ILE A 193 10.52 -0.23 -8.12
N LEU A 194 10.61 0.57 -9.19
CA LEU A 194 9.97 0.25 -10.47
C LEU A 194 10.59 -1.00 -11.09
N LYS A 195 11.92 -1.06 -11.17
CA LYS A 195 12.64 -2.24 -11.66
C LYS A 195 12.42 -3.45 -10.75
N PHE A 196 12.48 -3.26 -9.44
CA PHE A 196 12.23 -4.32 -8.46
C PHE A 196 10.87 -4.99 -8.67
N LEU A 197 9.81 -4.19 -8.70
CA LEU A 197 8.45 -4.71 -8.87
C LEU A 197 8.21 -5.30 -10.26
N ASP A 198 8.78 -4.71 -11.32
CA ASP A 198 8.68 -5.29 -12.66
C ASP A 198 9.35 -6.68 -12.71
N VAL A 199 10.55 -6.81 -12.16
CA VAL A 199 11.24 -8.12 -12.09
C VAL A 199 10.43 -9.12 -11.28
N LEU A 200 9.95 -8.72 -10.10
CA LEU A 200 9.17 -9.56 -9.20
C LEU A 200 7.88 -10.06 -9.88
N LEU A 201 7.11 -9.16 -10.48
CA LEU A 201 5.78 -9.40 -11.03
C LEU A 201 5.78 -9.81 -12.51
N SER A 202 6.92 -9.81 -13.19
CA SER A 202 7.02 -10.17 -14.60
C SER A 202 6.61 -11.62 -14.85
N SER A 203 5.69 -11.84 -15.77
CA SER A 203 5.33 -13.19 -16.26
C SER A 203 6.23 -13.67 -17.40
N SER A 204 7.02 -12.78 -18.01
CA SER A 204 7.86 -13.07 -19.18
C SER A 204 9.31 -13.43 -18.84
N ARG A 205 9.78 -13.11 -17.62
CA ARG A 205 11.15 -13.41 -17.18
C ARG A 205 11.27 -14.80 -16.62
N ALA A 206 12.37 -15.50 -16.97
CA ALA A 206 12.67 -16.79 -16.39
C ALA A 206 12.97 -16.67 -14.88
N ALA A 207 12.60 -17.68 -14.10
CA ALA A 207 12.82 -17.69 -12.64
C ALA A 207 14.29 -17.49 -12.26
N THR A 208 15.21 -18.10 -12.99
CA THR A 208 16.66 -17.97 -12.77
C THR A 208 17.15 -16.54 -13.02
N GLU A 209 16.59 -15.84 -14.00
CA GLU A 209 16.92 -14.44 -14.27
C GLU A 209 16.38 -13.52 -13.16
N LYS A 210 15.12 -13.74 -12.73
CA LYS A 210 14.54 -13.01 -11.61
C LYS A 210 15.37 -13.16 -10.35
N LYS A 211 15.69 -14.40 -9.98
CA LYS A 211 16.52 -14.71 -8.82
C LYS A 211 17.82 -13.94 -8.88
N LYS A 212 18.55 -14.03 -9.99
CA LYS A 212 19.82 -13.34 -10.17
C LYS A 212 19.70 -11.83 -9.96
N ILE A 213 18.71 -11.19 -10.57
CA ILE A 213 18.51 -9.74 -10.45
C ILE A 213 18.13 -9.36 -8.99
N LEU A 214 17.22 -10.11 -8.37
CA LEU A 214 16.77 -9.84 -7.01
C LEU A 214 17.90 -9.99 -5.98
N GLU A 215 18.76 -11.00 -6.13
CA GLU A 215 19.92 -11.23 -5.27
C GLU A 215 21.04 -10.21 -5.50
N GLU A 216 21.47 -10.04 -6.78
CA GLU A 216 22.65 -9.24 -7.12
C GLU A 216 22.39 -7.72 -7.04
N GLU A 217 21.22 -7.25 -7.47
CA GLU A 217 20.94 -5.81 -7.54
C GLU A 217 20.15 -5.29 -6.33
N PHE A 218 19.30 -6.13 -5.73
CA PHE A 218 18.42 -5.71 -4.64
C PHE A 218 18.76 -6.34 -3.28
N GLY A 219 19.72 -7.29 -3.25
CA GLY A 219 20.14 -7.94 -2.01
C GLY A 219 19.06 -8.82 -1.37
N VAL A 220 18.05 -9.26 -2.13
CA VAL A 220 16.98 -10.12 -1.61
C VAL A 220 17.46 -11.55 -1.58
N ALA A 221 17.64 -12.11 -0.39
CA ALA A 221 17.97 -13.53 -0.22
C ALA A 221 16.79 -14.41 -0.64
N MET A 222 16.96 -15.16 -1.72
CA MET A 222 15.91 -16.03 -2.27
C MET A 222 15.95 -17.40 -1.58
N SER A 223 15.08 -17.60 -0.57
CA SER A 223 14.83 -18.93 0.00
C SER A 223 14.03 -19.80 -1.00
N GLU A 224 14.07 -21.13 -0.82
CA GLU A 224 13.27 -22.05 -1.66
C GLU A 224 11.76 -21.75 -1.60
N GLU A 225 11.28 -21.27 -0.46
CA GLU A 225 9.90 -20.86 -0.28
C GLU A 225 9.57 -19.59 -1.08
N LEU A 226 10.42 -18.56 -0.97
CA LEU A 226 10.28 -17.31 -1.72
C LEU A 226 10.42 -17.53 -3.23
N GLU A 227 11.32 -18.42 -3.67
CA GLU A 227 11.42 -18.82 -5.08
C GLU A 227 10.12 -19.40 -5.61
N ARG A 228 9.49 -20.28 -4.84
CA ARG A 228 8.20 -20.89 -5.20
C ARG A 228 7.10 -19.86 -5.30
N GLU A 229 7.01 -18.96 -4.32
CA GLU A 229 6.01 -17.87 -4.32
C GLU A 229 6.22 -16.89 -5.49
N VAL A 230 7.46 -16.50 -5.78
CA VAL A 230 7.80 -15.64 -6.92
C VAL A 230 7.43 -16.31 -8.25
N LEU A 231 7.49 -17.64 -8.34
CA LEU A 231 7.02 -18.42 -9.49
C LEU A 231 5.50 -18.48 -9.57
N GLU A 232 4.80 -18.58 -8.43
CA GLU A 232 3.35 -18.62 -8.38
C GLU A 232 2.73 -17.25 -8.69
N VAL A 233 3.32 -16.16 -8.24
CA VAL A 233 2.90 -14.78 -8.59
C VAL A 233 2.94 -14.55 -10.10
N CYS A 234 3.83 -15.24 -10.84
CA CYS A 234 3.82 -15.21 -12.30
C CYS A 234 2.53 -15.79 -12.89
N ASN A 235 1.87 -16.72 -12.22
CA ASN A 235 0.64 -17.34 -12.69
C ASN A 235 -0.60 -16.48 -12.40
N LEU A 236 -0.59 -15.68 -11.34
CA LEU A 236 -1.69 -14.76 -10.99
C LEU A 236 -1.85 -13.64 -12.04
N SER A 237 -0.77 -13.23 -12.69
CA SER A 237 -0.83 -12.21 -13.75
C SER A 237 -1.35 -12.74 -15.10
N GLN A 238 -1.52 -14.07 -15.25
CA GLN A 238 -2.05 -14.71 -16.46
C GLN A 238 -3.56 -15.02 -16.36
N GLY A 239 -4.14 -14.89 -15.19
CA GLY A 239 -5.53 -15.28 -14.88
C GLY A 239 -6.56 -14.14 -14.97
N VAL A 240 -6.24 -13.02 -15.64
CA VAL A 240 -7.17 -11.88 -15.84
C VAL A 240 -7.29 -11.57 -17.31
#